data_dcf797d478f1f60b49ebad1bd694c8aa
#
_entry.id   dcf797d478f1f60b49ebad1bd694c8aa
#
_cell.length_a   1.000
_cell.length_b   1.000
_cell.length_c   1.000
_cell.angle_alpha   90.00
_cell.angle_beta   90.00
_cell.angle_gamma   90.00
#
_symmetry.space_group_name_H-M   'P 1'
#
loop_
_entity.id
_entity.type
_entity.pdbx_description
1 polymer ?
#
loop_
_entity_poly.entity_id
_entity_poly.type
_entity_poly.pdbx_seq_one_letter_code
_entity_poly.pdbx_strand_id
1 'polypeptide(L)'
;MNFLNLTPHAIVVRLANGSDLTFPPSGKVARVDELPTTVVGEVGGVKILSRTVFGQVIDLPEPTEGVNYIVSGLVAGVVYRADVFAPATGPKDGAVRNDKGHIVAVVALKATTNGIDSGVVIC
;
A
#
# COMPACT_ATOMS: atom_id res chain seq x y z
N MET A 1 -8.93 11.86 -13.84
CA MET A 1 -8.78 10.75 -12.87
C MET A 1 -7.79 11.17 -11.81
N ASN A 2 -8.19 11.13 -10.57
CA ASN A 2 -7.40 11.65 -9.47
C ASN A 2 -6.93 10.53 -8.55
N PHE A 3 -5.72 10.72 -8.01
CA PHE A 3 -5.23 9.87 -6.91
C PHE A 3 -5.31 10.66 -5.61
N LEU A 4 -5.85 10.02 -4.58
CA LEU A 4 -5.86 10.56 -3.23
C LEU A 4 -4.90 9.72 -2.38
N ASN A 5 -3.90 10.38 -1.81
CA ASN A 5 -2.87 9.71 -1.02
C ASN A 5 -3.35 9.56 0.42
N LEU A 6 -3.66 8.35 0.81
CA LEU A 6 -4.11 7.98 2.17
C LEU A 6 -2.98 7.38 3.00
N THR A 7 -1.74 7.79 2.71
CA THR A 7 -0.56 7.44 3.51
C THR A 7 -0.07 8.69 4.25
N PRO A 8 0.74 8.54 5.30
CA PRO A 8 1.24 9.71 6.03
C PRO A 8 2.35 10.47 5.33
N HIS A 9 2.87 9.97 4.21
CA HIS A 9 4.01 10.56 3.50
C HIS A 9 3.67 10.89 2.06
N ALA A 10 4.38 11.87 1.49
CA ALA A 10 4.28 12.11 0.06
C ALA A 10 4.79 10.89 -0.71
N ILE A 11 4.10 10.58 -1.81
CA ILE A 11 4.49 9.49 -2.70
C ILE A 11 5.01 10.11 -3.99
N VAL A 12 6.25 9.81 -4.35
CA VAL A 12 6.88 10.27 -5.57
C VAL A 12 6.96 9.11 -6.55
N VAL A 13 6.36 9.30 -7.72
CA VAL A 13 6.39 8.31 -8.80
C VAL A 13 7.23 8.85 -9.94
N ARG A 14 8.31 8.16 -10.27
CA ARG A 14 9.15 8.53 -11.41
C ARG A 14 8.61 7.90 -12.68
N LEU A 15 8.24 8.74 -13.62
CA LEU A 15 7.69 8.32 -14.90
C LEU A 15 8.80 7.87 -15.85
N ALA A 16 8.40 7.17 -16.92
CA ALA A 16 9.34 6.66 -17.92
C ALA A 16 10.17 7.75 -18.59
N ASN A 17 9.62 8.98 -18.69
CA ASN A 17 10.34 10.12 -19.26
C ASN A 17 11.30 10.79 -18.28
N GLY A 18 11.44 10.26 -17.06
CA GLY A 18 12.34 10.80 -16.04
C GLY A 18 11.72 11.88 -15.17
N SER A 19 10.49 12.33 -15.44
CA SER A 19 9.83 13.32 -14.60
C SER A 19 9.18 12.64 -13.40
N ASP A 20 8.99 13.41 -12.33
CA ASP A 20 8.39 12.91 -11.09
C ASP A 20 7.00 13.49 -10.90
N LEU A 21 6.04 12.62 -10.57
CA LEU A 21 4.75 13.01 -10.04
C LEU A 21 4.78 12.84 -8.52
N THR A 22 4.38 13.87 -7.80
CA THR A 22 4.31 13.81 -6.34
C THR A 22 2.86 13.88 -5.89
N PHE A 23 2.48 12.90 -5.10
CA PHE A 23 1.15 12.87 -4.47
C PHE A 23 1.34 13.21 -3.00
N PRO A 24 1.00 14.45 -2.59
CA PRO A 24 1.16 14.84 -1.18
C PRO A 24 0.16 14.08 -0.31
N PRO A 25 0.44 13.95 1.00
CA PRO A 25 -0.53 13.35 1.91
C PRO A 25 -1.84 14.14 1.89
N SER A 26 -2.95 13.45 1.87
CA SER A 26 -4.28 14.10 1.85
C SER A 26 -4.70 14.64 3.22
N GLY A 27 -4.01 14.23 4.29
CA GLY A 27 -4.41 14.51 5.66
C GLY A 27 -5.23 13.39 6.29
N LYS A 28 -5.65 12.42 5.50
CA LYS A 28 -6.30 11.20 5.99
C LYS A 28 -5.39 10.02 5.72
N VAL A 29 -5.37 9.07 6.65
CA VAL A 29 -4.55 7.86 6.54
C VAL A 29 -5.46 6.65 6.69
N ALA A 30 -5.51 5.81 5.66
CA ALA A 30 -6.19 4.52 5.74
C ALA A 30 -5.32 3.58 6.58
N ARG A 31 -5.97 2.85 7.46
CA ARG A 31 -5.30 1.95 8.41
C ARG A 31 -6.04 0.64 8.47
N VAL A 32 -5.36 -0.37 8.96
CA VAL A 32 -5.97 -1.66 9.26
C VAL A 32 -5.79 -1.97 10.74
N ASP A 33 -6.88 -2.39 11.40
CA ASP A 33 -6.80 -2.83 12.78
C ASP A 33 -6.07 -4.15 12.88
N GLU A 34 -5.31 -4.29 13.94
CA GLU A 34 -4.73 -5.57 14.33
C GLU A 34 -5.47 -6.10 15.55
N LEU A 35 -5.89 -7.35 15.49
CA LEU A 35 -6.47 -8.02 16.64
C LEU A 35 -5.36 -8.35 17.65
N PRO A 36 -5.66 -8.34 18.96
CA PRO A 36 -4.67 -8.66 19.97
C PRO A 36 -4.05 -10.03 19.74
N THR A 37 -2.74 -10.13 19.95
CA THR A 37 -2.05 -11.42 19.93
C THR A 37 -1.94 -11.97 21.34
N THR A 38 -1.82 -13.29 21.45
CA THR A 38 -1.69 -13.97 22.73
C THR A 38 -0.44 -14.87 22.70
N VAL A 39 0.05 -15.22 23.87
CA VAL A 39 1.14 -16.19 23.96
C VAL A 39 0.57 -17.58 23.69
N VAL A 40 1.06 -18.25 22.67
CA VAL A 40 0.61 -19.59 22.27
C VAL A 40 1.60 -20.66 22.66
N GLY A 41 2.78 -20.30 23.12
CA GLY A 41 3.79 -21.28 23.56
C GLY A 41 5.11 -20.64 23.90
N GLU A 42 6.09 -21.50 24.15
CA GLU A 42 7.44 -21.08 24.47
C GLU A 42 8.41 -22.13 23.91
N VAL A 43 9.51 -21.65 23.33
CA VAL A 43 10.55 -22.52 22.81
C VAL A 43 11.88 -22.00 23.34
N GLY A 44 12.60 -22.83 24.11
CA GLY A 44 13.90 -22.46 24.64
C GLY A 44 13.92 -21.18 25.47
N GLY A 45 12.85 -20.88 26.22
CA GLY A 45 12.71 -19.65 26.99
C GLY A 45 12.16 -18.46 26.18
N VAL A 46 11.93 -18.64 24.88
CA VAL A 46 11.43 -17.57 24.01
C VAL A 46 9.92 -17.69 23.89
N LYS A 47 9.20 -16.59 24.20
CA LYS A 47 7.77 -16.54 24.02
C LYS A 47 7.41 -16.58 22.53
N ILE A 48 6.41 -17.36 22.19
CA ILE A 48 5.84 -17.42 20.85
C ILE A 48 4.44 -16.83 20.91
N LEU A 49 4.22 -15.79 20.13
CA LEU A 49 2.92 -15.15 20.04
C LEU A 49 2.10 -15.75 18.91
N SER A 50 0.78 -15.66 19.03
CA SER A 50 -0.11 -16.00 17.92
C SER A 50 0.21 -15.13 16.70
N ARG A 51 -0.15 -15.62 15.52
CA ARG A 51 0.02 -14.81 14.29
C ARG A 51 -0.83 -13.54 14.39
N THR A 52 -0.37 -12.49 13.75
CA THR A 52 -1.16 -11.27 13.62
C THR A 52 -2.37 -11.53 12.72
N VAL A 53 -3.54 -11.18 13.21
CA VAL A 53 -4.78 -11.22 12.43
C VAL A 53 -5.26 -9.80 12.25
N PHE A 54 -5.48 -9.40 11.00
CA PHE A 54 -5.97 -8.06 10.69
C PHE A 54 -7.49 -8.03 10.77
N GLY A 55 -8.01 -6.94 11.35
CA GLY A 55 -9.43 -6.67 11.43
C GLY A 55 -9.90 -5.80 10.27
N GLN A 56 -10.67 -4.79 10.59
CA GLN A 56 -11.26 -3.91 9.58
C GLN A 56 -10.29 -2.87 9.06
N VAL A 57 -10.48 -2.46 7.80
CA VAL A 57 -9.81 -1.29 7.23
C VAL A 57 -10.58 -0.06 7.68
N ILE A 58 -9.85 0.93 8.18
CA ILE A 58 -10.41 2.17 8.73
C ILE A 58 -10.00 3.33 7.85
N ASP A 59 -10.92 4.28 7.65
CA ASP A 59 -10.70 5.51 6.91
C ASP A 59 -10.34 5.30 5.43
N LEU A 60 -10.78 4.20 4.85
CA LEU A 60 -10.74 4.01 3.41
C LEU A 60 -12.13 4.36 2.86
N PRO A 61 -12.23 5.44 2.06
CA PRO A 61 -13.54 5.85 1.55
C PRO A 61 -14.17 4.81 0.65
N GLU A 62 -15.49 4.87 0.52
CA GLU A 62 -16.20 4.06 -0.46
C GLU A 62 -15.75 4.41 -1.88
N PRO A 63 -15.88 3.48 -2.84
CA PRO A 63 -15.53 3.77 -4.22
C PRO A 63 -16.29 5.00 -4.73
N THR A 64 -15.53 5.90 -5.34
CA THR A 64 -16.05 7.15 -5.87
C THR A 64 -15.57 7.30 -7.31
N GLU A 65 -16.47 7.58 -8.22
CA GLU A 65 -16.14 7.72 -9.63
C GLU A 65 -15.03 8.76 -9.83
N GLY A 66 -14.03 8.40 -10.64
CA GLY A 66 -12.92 9.29 -10.97
C GLY A 66 -11.86 9.42 -9.91
N VAL A 67 -12.00 8.73 -8.77
CA VAL A 67 -11.03 8.79 -7.68
C VAL A 67 -10.38 7.44 -7.48
N ASN A 68 -9.05 7.46 -7.38
CA ASN A 68 -8.24 6.29 -7.01
C ASN A 68 -7.51 6.60 -5.71
N TYR A 69 -7.28 5.58 -4.92
CA TYR A 69 -6.69 5.75 -3.59
C TYR A 69 -5.32 5.09 -3.53
N ILE A 70 -4.37 5.77 -2.92
CA ILE A 70 -3.05 5.20 -2.63
C ILE A 70 -2.99 4.91 -1.14
N VAL A 71 -2.70 3.68 -0.78
CA VAL A 71 -2.63 3.21 0.60
C VAL A 71 -1.26 2.57 0.86
N SER A 72 -0.95 2.32 2.13
CA SER A 72 0.27 1.58 2.49
C SER A 72 0.20 0.14 2.01
N GLY A 73 1.36 -0.51 1.89
CA GLY A 73 1.42 -1.93 1.51
C GLY A 73 0.66 -2.83 2.47
N LEU A 74 0.63 -2.49 3.76
CA LEU A 74 -0.10 -3.26 4.75
C LEU A 74 -1.61 -3.22 4.48
N VAL A 75 -2.16 -2.03 4.24
CA VAL A 75 -3.58 -1.87 3.90
C VAL A 75 -3.89 -2.55 2.58
N ALA A 76 -3.02 -2.38 1.58
CA ALA A 76 -3.19 -3.00 0.26
C ALA A 76 -3.27 -4.53 0.35
N GLY A 77 -2.56 -5.12 1.30
CA GLY A 77 -2.54 -6.57 1.49
C GLY A 77 -3.86 -7.17 1.96
N VAL A 78 -4.78 -6.35 2.48
CA VAL A 78 -6.07 -6.80 3.00
C VAL A 78 -7.27 -6.23 2.24
N VAL A 79 -7.01 -5.48 1.16
CA VAL A 79 -8.05 -4.85 0.34
C VAL A 79 -8.00 -5.47 -1.06
N TYR A 80 -9.16 -5.69 -1.64
CA TYR A 80 -9.28 -6.15 -3.03
C TYR A 80 -10.26 -5.24 -3.75
N ARG A 81 -9.73 -4.15 -4.32
CA ARG A 81 -10.53 -3.14 -5.01
C ARG A 81 -9.73 -2.55 -6.18
N ALA A 82 -10.41 -2.38 -7.32
CA ALA A 82 -9.77 -1.86 -8.54
C ALA A 82 -9.32 -0.39 -8.42
N ASP A 83 -9.85 0.36 -7.46
CA ASP A 83 -9.54 1.76 -7.24
C ASP A 83 -8.52 2.00 -6.12
N VAL A 84 -7.92 0.94 -5.58
CA VAL A 84 -6.97 1.02 -4.46
C VAL A 84 -5.63 0.46 -4.89
N PHE A 85 -4.58 1.23 -4.66
CA PHE A 85 -3.21 0.94 -5.07
C PHE A 85 -2.23 1.19 -3.93
N ALA A 86 -1.07 0.60 -4.03
CA ALA A 86 0.04 0.87 -3.12
C ALA A 86 1.31 1.20 -3.91
N PRO A 87 2.25 1.95 -3.32
CA PRO A 87 3.54 2.15 -3.98
C PRO A 87 4.26 0.82 -4.20
N ALA A 88 4.86 0.65 -5.37
CA ALA A 88 5.58 -0.56 -5.73
C ALA A 88 6.97 -0.54 -5.10
N THR A 89 7.10 -1.11 -3.92
CA THR A 89 8.32 -1.06 -3.10
C THR A 89 9.00 -2.41 -2.93
N GLY A 90 8.53 -3.45 -3.61
CA GLY A 90 9.11 -4.78 -3.53
C GLY A 90 10.51 -4.86 -4.11
N PRO A 91 11.26 -5.92 -3.80
CA PRO A 91 12.67 -6.04 -4.23
C PRO A 91 12.85 -6.07 -5.75
N LYS A 92 11.81 -6.45 -6.49
CA LYS A 92 11.87 -6.52 -7.95
C LYS A 92 11.13 -5.37 -8.64
N ASP A 93 10.67 -4.38 -7.88
CA ASP A 93 9.82 -3.32 -8.40
C ASP A 93 10.61 -2.11 -8.92
N GLY A 94 11.93 -2.08 -8.73
CA GLY A 94 12.79 -1.04 -9.29
C GLY A 94 12.69 0.31 -8.59
N ALA A 95 12.25 0.34 -7.34
CA ALA A 95 12.16 1.60 -6.61
C ALA A 95 13.52 2.31 -6.54
N VAL A 96 13.49 3.63 -6.63
CA VAL A 96 14.69 4.46 -6.59
C VAL A 96 15.12 4.67 -5.14
N ARG A 97 16.37 4.36 -4.85
CA ARG A 97 16.92 4.47 -3.51
C ARG A 97 18.06 5.48 -3.47
N ASN A 98 18.24 6.12 -2.32
CA ASN A 98 19.39 6.99 -2.08
C ASN A 98 20.59 6.17 -1.60
N ASP A 99 21.70 6.88 -1.29
CA ASP A 99 22.94 6.24 -0.85
C ASP A 99 22.80 5.42 0.45
N LYS A 100 21.79 5.73 1.24
CA LYS A 100 21.50 5.03 2.50
C LYS A 100 20.54 3.86 2.31
N GLY A 101 20.12 3.59 1.08
CA GLY A 101 19.18 2.53 0.78
C GLY A 101 17.72 2.87 1.03
N HIS A 102 17.40 4.12 1.35
CA HIS A 102 16.01 4.56 1.54
C HIS A 102 15.35 4.82 0.20
N ILE A 103 14.09 4.42 0.07
CA ILE A 103 13.31 4.66 -1.14
C ILE A 103 12.95 6.15 -1.20
N VAL A 104 13.34 6.82 -2.29
CA VAL A 104 13.03 8.22 -2.53
C VAL A 104 11.98 8.40 -3.62
N ALA A 105 11.77 7.40 -4.47
CA ALA A 105 10.73 7.39 -5.48
C ALA A 105 10.40 5.96 -5.86
N VAL A 106 9.18 5.74 -6.33
CA VAL A 106 8.79 4.47 -6.94
C VAL A 106 8.60 4.69 -8.43
N VAL A 107 8.64 3.63 -9.23
CA VAL A 107 8.43 3.73 -10.67
C VAL A 107 7.04 3.27 -11.08
N ALA A 108 6.25 2.76 -10.13
CA ALA A 108 4.90 2.27 -10.39
C ALA A 108 4.10 2.20 -9.10
N LEU A 109 2.80 2.07 -9.25
CA LEU A 109 1.88 1.67 -8.18
C LEU A 109 1.46 0.23 -8.43
N LYS A 110 1.19 -0.51 -7.36
CA LYS A 110 0.69 -1.87 -7.44
C LYS A 110 -0.81 -1.91 -7.22
N ALA A 111 -1.52 -2.68 -8.03
CA ALA A 111 -2.93 -2.94 -7.82
C ALA A 111 -3.14 -3.83 -6.59
N THR A 112 -4.33 -3.75 -6.01
CA THR A 112 -4.77 -4.69 -4.96
C THR A 112 -5.52 -5.87 -5.55
N THR A 113 -5.84 -5.81 -6.84
CA THR A 113 -6.45 -6.90 -7.60
C THR A 113 -5.41 -7.51 -8.54
N ASN A 114 -5.79 -8.53 -9.30
CA ASN A 114 -4.91 -9.09 -10.33
C ASN A 114 -4.86 -8.21 -11.59
N GLY A 115 -5.56 -7.10 -11.59
CA GLY A 115 -5.51 -6.11 -12.65
C GLY A 115 -6.49 -6.33 -13.78
N ILE A 116 -6.74 -7.55 -14.17
CA ILE A 116 -7.61 -7.87 -15.31
C ILE A 116 -8.87 -8.66 -14.93
N ASP A 117 -8.98 -9.07 -13.69
CA ASP A 117 -10.00 -10.02 -13.25
C ASP A 117 -11.39 -9.40 -13.08
N SER A 118 -11.55 -8.11 -13.08
CA SER A 118 -12.85 -7.47 -13.03
C SER A 118 -13.35 -7.00 -14.39
N GLY A 119 -12.83 -7.58 -15.47
CA GLY A 119 -13.17 -7.20 -16.83
C GLY A 119 -12.46 -5.94 -17.31
N VAL A 120 -11.54 -5.43 -16.54
CA VAL A 120 -10.72 -4.29 -16.97
C VAL A 120 -9.64 -4.81 -17.90
N VAL A 121 -9.59 -4.25 -19.10
CA VAL A 121 -8.54 -4.57 -20.05
C VAL A 121 -7.38 -3.63 -19.81
N ILE A 122 -6.24 -4.20 -19.47
CA ILE A 122 -5.01 -3.45 -19.30
C ILE A 122 -4.21 -3.58 -20.59
N CYS A 123 -4.09 -2.49 -21.26
CA CYS A 123 -3.37 -2.45 -22.53
C CYS A 123 -2.03 -1.74 -22.35
#